data_254cbf6bc86112aa0e4f7db225ae8b65
#
_entry.id   254cbf6bc86112aa0e4f7db225ae8b65
#
_cell.length_a   1.000
_cell.length_b   1.000
_cell.length_c   1.000
_cell.angle_alpha   90.00
_cell.angle_beta   90.00
_cell.angle_gamma   90.00
#
_symmetry.space_group_name_H-M   'P 1'
#
loop_
_entity.id
_entity.type
_entity.pdbx_description
1 polymer ?
#
loop_
_entity_poly.entity_id
_entity_poly.type
_entity_poly.pdbx_seq_one_letter_code
_entity_poly.pdbx_strand_id
1 'polypeptide(L)'
;MKSNASPESFMIRDKNYSIVSCSPETLLLKKGNKIITKPIAGTLRKIKKSNRSSALKFFRNNIKETKEHNMIVDMERSDLSRVCVPGTVKIDKEKYVEEYRHLFHYVTTISGSLLKGMTIKNIIKSMMPGGSVIGCPKVRTLELLNQQEKENRNIFTGS
;
A
#
# COMPACT_ATOMS: atom_id res chain seq x y z
N MET A 1 -11.23 -6.60 -16.63
CA MET A 1 -10.31 -5.43 -16.69
C MET A 1 -10.93 -4.16 -17.28
N LYS A 2 -11.84 -4.20 -18.26
CA LYS A 2 -12.45 -2.97 -18.81
C LYS A 2 -13.27 -2.15 -17.81
N SER A 3 -13.83 -2.77 -16.78
CA SER A 3 -14.69 -2.12 -15.77
C SER A 3 -13.92 -1.64 -14.53
N ASN A 4 -12.75 -2.19 -14.26
CA ASN A 4 -11.92 -1.86 -13.10
C ASN A 4 -10.44 -1.80 -13.51
N ALA A 5 -10.03 -0.66 -14.07
CA ALA A 5 -8.66 -0.40 -14.44
C ALA A 5 -7.90 0.16 -13.23
N SER A 6 -7.29 -0.73 -12.46
CA SER A 6 -6.36 -0.38 -11.39
C SER A 6 -4.92 -0.32 -11.92
N PRO A 7 -4.04 0.56 -11.37
CA PRO A 7 -2.67 0.72 -11.86
C PRO A 7 -1.83 -0.56 -11.76
N GLU A 8 -2.04 -1.36 -10.74
CA GLU A 8 -1.31 -2.61 -10.48
C GLU A 8 -2.14 -3.85 -10.89
N SER A 9 -2.80 -3.79 -12.06
CA SER A 9 -3.59 -4.91 -12.56
C SER A 9 -2.73 -5.88 -13.37
N PHE A 10 -2.84 -7.16 -13.05
CA PHE A 10 -2.14 -8.20 -13.80
C PHE A 10 -2.98 -9.48 -13.91
N MET A 11 -2.57 -10.34 -14.83
CA MET A 11 -3.07 -11.70 -14.96
C MET A 11 -1.90 -12.67 -15.16
N ILE A 12 -1.85 -13.69 -14.32
CA ILE A 12 -0.95 -14.84 -14.46
C ILE A 12 -1.79 -16.04 -14.86
N ARG A 13 -1.38 -16.77 -15.89
CA ARG A 13 -2.00 -18.02 -16.30
C ARG A 13 -0.97 -19.14 -16.25
N ASP A 14 -1.29 -20.22 -15.58
CA ASP A 14 -0.56 -21.48 -15.59
C ASP A 14 -1.47 -22.60 -16.10
N LYS A 15 -0.96 -23.82 -16.24
CA LYS A 15 -1.69 -24.98 -16.77
C LYS A 15 -3.00 -25.26 -16.00
N ASN A 16 -2.96 -25.15 -14.68
CA ASN A 16 -4.04 -25.58 -13.79
C ASN A 16 -4.80 -24.43 -13.11
N TYR A 17 -4.31 -23.18 -13.18
CA TYR A 17 -4.95 -22.05 -12.53
C TYR A 17 -4.66 -20.72 -13.24
N SER A 18 -5.48 -19.74 -12.94
CA SER A 18 -5.24 -18.35 -13.36
C SER A 18 -5.46 -17.42 -12.18
N ILE A 19 -4.56 -16.46 -12.01
CA ILE A 19 -4.65 -15.41 -10.99
C ILE A 19 -4.92 -14.10 -11.72
N VAL A 20 -5.96 -13.38 -11.28
CA VAL A 20 -6.27 -12.03 -11.75
C VAL A 20 -6.24 -11.10 -10.56
N SER A 21 -5.47 -10.03 -10.65
CA SER A 21 -5.38 -8.99 -9.63
C SER A 21 -5.71 -7.63 -10.22
N CYS A 22 -6.41 -6.80 -9.42
CA CYS A 22 -6.76 -5.42 -9.74
C CYS A 22 -6.47 -4.55 -8.53
N SER A 23 -5.20 -4.51 -8.09
CA SER A 23 -4.79 -3.72 -6.92
C SER A 23 -4.69 -2.22 -7.25
N PRO A 24 -5.27 -1.33 -6.44
CA PRO A 24 -5.07 0.11 -6.57
C PRO A 24 -3.76 0.58 -5.90
N GLU A 25 -3.18 -0.22 -5.01
CA GLU A 25 -2.10 0.15 -4.13
C GLU A 25 -0.76 -0.38 -4.63
N THR A 26 0.24 0.50 -4.65
CA THR A 26 1.63 0.13 -4.91
C THR A 26 2.33 -0.16 -3.59
N LEU A 27 2.40 -1.43 -3.21
CA LEU A 27 3.17 -1.85 -2.04
C LEU A 27 4.65 -1.58 -2.24
N LEU A 28 5.18 -1.86 -3.44
CA LEU A 28 6.61 -1.80 -3.72
C LEU A 28 6.88 -1.49 -5.18
N LEU A 29 7.64 -0.43 -5.44
CA LEU A 29 8.20 -0.09 -6.74
C LEU A 29 9.70 0.18 -6.62
N LYS A 30 10.53 -0.63 -7.28
CA LYS A 30 11.99 -0.45 -7.35
C LYS A 30 12.39 0.20 -8.67
N LYS A 31 13.10 1.33 -8.60
CA LYS A 31 13.69 2.03 -9.75
C LYS A 31 15.17 2.28 -9.49
N GLY A 32 16.03 1.50 -10.13
CA GLY A 32 17.48 1.57 -9.84
C GLY A 32 17.75 1.26 -8.36
N ASN A 33 18.39 2.20 -7.66
CA ASN A 33 18.64 2.11 -6.22
C ASN A 33 17.52 2.72 -5.35
N LYS A 34 16.49 3.29 -5.96
CA LYS A 34 15.37 3.89 -5.25
C LYS A 34 14.24 2.86 -5.08
N ILE A 35 13.70 2.80 -3.87
CA ILE A 35 12.49 2.04 -3.54
C ILE A 35 11.38 3.00 -3.15
N ILE A 36 10.14 2.70 -3.58
CA ILE A 36 8.98 3.57 -3.40
C ILE A 36 7.81 2.71 -2.95
N THR A 37 7.04 3.20 -1.99
CA THR A 37 5.72 2.68 -1.61
C THR A 37 4.69 3.79 -1.65
N LYS A 38 3.42 3.43 -1.92
CA LYS A 38 2.31 4.37 -2.00
C LYS A 38 1.13 3.85 -1.20
N PRO A 39 1.18 3.93 0.13
CA PRO A 39 0.06 3.53 0.97
C PRO A 39 -1.20 4.34 0.66
N ILE A 40 -2.31 3.62 0.61
CA ILE A 40 -3.65 4.17 0.48
C ILE A 40 -4.37 3.95 1.82
N ALA A 41 -4.85 5.03 2.42
CA ALA A 41 -5.79 4.96 3.53
C ALA A 41 -6.80 6.07 3.37
N GLY A 42 -8.02 5.69 3.05
CA GLY A 42 -9.12 6.55 2.72
C GLY A 42 -9.60 6.40 1.27
N THR A 43 -10.88 6.08 1.14
CA THR A 43 -11.56 5.94 -0.15
C THR A 43 -12.86 6.70 -0.13
N LEU A 44 -13.06 7.57 -1.13
CA LEU A 44 -14.29 8.33 -1.30
C LEU A 44 -14.91 8.04 -2.66
N ARG A 45 -16.18 7.66 -2.66
CA ARG A 45 -16.93 7.45 -3.90
C ARG A 45 -17.10 8.77 -4.67
N LYS A 46 -16.87 8.73 -5.97
CA LYS A 46 -17.04 9.87 -6.84
C LYS A 46 -18.54 10.07 -7.16
N ILE A 47 -19.03 11.28 -6.96
CA ILE A 47 -20.39 11.73 -7.33
C ILE A 47 -20.30 12.87 -8.33
N LYS A 48 -21.43 13.21 -9.01
CA LYS A 48 -21.44 14.16 -10.16
C LYS A 48 -20.73 15.50 -9.93
N LYS A 49 -20.70 16.02 -8.70
CA LYS A 49 -20.09 17.33 -8.38
C LYS A 49 -18.77 17.21 -7.61
N SER A 50 -18.28 15.99 -7.35
CA SER A 50 -17.03 15.80 -6.60
C SER A 50 -15.80 16.00 -7.48
N ASN A 51 -14.76 16.59 -6.91
CA ASN A 51 -13.46 16.80 -7.52
C ASN A 51 -12.35 16.54 -6.51
N ARG A 52 -11.08 16.57 -6.95
CA ARG A 52 -9.93 16.34 -6.09
C ARG A 52 -9.87 17.25 -4.87
N SER A 53 -10.24 18.52 -5.03
CA SER A 53 -10.21 19.51 -3.93
C SER A 53 -11.26 19.18 -2.87
N SER A 54 -12.49 18.85 -3.27
CA SER A 54 -13.54 18.46 -2.35
C SER A 54 -13.22 17.16 -1.63
N ALA A 55 -12.63 16.18 -2.33
CA ALA A 55 -12.18 14.93 -1.74
C ALA A 55 -11.02 15.15 -0.73
N LEU A 56 -10.05 15.99 -1.06
CA LEU A 56 -8.97 16.34 -0.15
C LEU A 56 -9.48 17.02 1.12
N LYS A 57 -10.43 17.94 0.98
CA LYS A 57 -11.08 18.59 2.13
C LYS A 57 -11.83 17.59 3.01
N PHE A 58 -12.55 16.64 2.40
CA PHE A 58 -13.23 15.56 3.12
C PHE A 58 -12.24 14.73 3.96
N PHE A 59 -11.14 14.24 3.36
CA PHE A 59 -10.16 13.43 4.06
C PHE A 59 -9.47 14.21 5.20
N ARG A 60 -9.07 15.46 4.96
CA ARG A 60 -8.41 16.30 5.99
C ARG A 60 -9.30 16.61 7.18
N ASN A 61 -10.60 16.75 6.97
CA ASN A 61 -11.56 17.03 8.02
C ASN A 61 -12.02 15.77 8.76
N ASN A 62 -11.74 14.58 8.22
CA ASN A 62 -12.08 13.31 8.86
C ASN A 62 -10.93 12.83 9.74
N ILE A 63 -11.08 13.01 11.05
CA ILE A 63 -10.06 12.66 12.05
C ILE A 63 -9.72 11.16 11.99
N LYS A 64 -10.71 10.28 11.77
CA LYS A 64 -10.50 8.84 11.67
C LYS A 64 -9.61 8.50 10.48
N GLU A 65 -9.99 8.95 9.28
CA GLU A 65 -9.22 8.73 8.05
C GLU A 65 -7.79 9.26 8.16
N THR A 66 -7.61 10.44 8.75
CA THR A 66 -6.29 11.05 8.95
C THR A 66 -5.42 10.25 9.92
N LYS A 67 -5.98 9.76 11.03
CA LYS A 67 -5.25 8.94 12.01
C LYS A 67 -4.85 7.59 11.42
N GLU A 68 -5.77 6.92 10.72
CA GLU A 68 -5.52 5.66 10.04
C GLU A 68 -4.42 5.82 8.97
N HIS A 69 -4.51 6.87 8.16
CA HIS A 69 -3.51 7.19 7.15
C HIS A 69 -2.12 7.41 7.75
N ASN A 70 -2.02 8.20 8.83
CA ASN A 70 -0.76 8.44 9.51
C ASN A 70 -0.13 7.14 10.04
N MET A 71 -0.94 6.27 10.66
CA MET A 71 -0.49 4.99 11.19
C MET A 71 0.09 4.10 10.08
N ILE A 72 -0.58 4.01 8.94
CA ILE A 72 -0.10 3.21 7.80
C ILE A 72 1.18 3.82 7.21
N VAL A 73 1.24 5.14 7.06
CA VAL A 73 2.44 5.85 6.58
C VAL A 73 3.64 5.59 7.48
N ASP A 74 3.48 5.67 8.81
CA ASP A 74 4.58 5.44 9.76
C ASP A 74 5.05 3.98 9.73
N MET A 75 4.15 3.04 9.56
CA MET A 75 4.48 1.62 9.42
C MET A 75 5.25 1.37 8.13
N GLU A 76 4.81 1.88 6.99
CA GLU A 76 5.52 1.75 5.71
C GLU A 76 6.91 2.41 5.74
N ARG A 77 7.05 3.53 6.44
CA ARG A 77 8.37 4.16 6.69
C ARG A 77 9.27 3.24 7.51
N SER A 78 8.74 2.62 8.54
CA SER A 78 9.47 1.66 9.38
C SER A 78 9.95 0.46 8.56
N ASP A 79 9.09 -0.10 7.69
CA ASP A 79 9.44 -1.22 6.83
C ASP A 79 10.54 -0.85 5.82
N LEU A 80 10.42 0.30 5.16
CA LEU A 80 11.45 0.81 4.25
C LEU A 80 12.79 1.05 4.97
N SER A 81 12.76 1.51 6.21
CA SER A 81 13.98 1.80 6.99
C SER A 81 14.85 0.57 7.22
N ARG A 82 14.28 -0.64 7.15
CA ARG A 82 15.02 -1.90 7.31
C ARG A 82 15.90 -2.25 6.10
N VAL A 83 15.58 -1.71 4.94
CA VAL A 83 16.26 -2.02 3.67
C VAL A 83 16.90 -0.81 3.00
N CYS A 84 16.70 0.38 3.55
CA CYS A 84 17.23 1.63 3.03
C CYS A 84 18.41 2.15 3.85
N VAL A 85 19.24 2.95 3.19
CA VAL A 85 20.33 3.69 3.85
C VAL A 85 19.72 4.60 4.93
N PRO A 86 20.23 4.58 6.17
CA PRO A 86 19.75 5.42 7.25
C PRO A 86 19.62 6.89 6.84
N GLY A 87 18.52 7.53 7.21
CA GLY A 87 18.24 8.92 6.88
C GLY A 87 17.75 9.20 5.46
N THR A 88 17.66 8.18 4.58
CA THR A 88 17.18 8.38 3.20
C THR A 88 15.69 8.13 3.01
N VAL A 89 15.02 7.51 4.00
CA VAL A 89 13.57 7.30 3.95
C VAL A 89 12.86 8.61 4.19
N LYS A 90 12.08 9.04 3.21
CA LYS A 90 11.37 10.31 3.22
C LYS A 90 10.01 10.23 2.56
N ILE A 91 9.14 11.16 2.92
CA ILE A 91 7.87 11.39 2.24
C ILE A 91 8.16 12.29 1.04
N ASP A 92 7.99 11.76 -0.17
CA ASP A 92 8.15 12.52 -1.42
C ASP A 92 6.92 13.38 -1.72
N LYS A 93 5.72 12.86 -1.38
CA LYS A 93 4.45 13.57 -1.53
C LYS A 93 3.47 13.14 -0.44
N GLU A 94 3.04 14.08 0.37
CA GLU A 94 2.20 13.81 1.53
C GLU A 94 0.72 14.06 1.22
N LYS A 95 -0.13 13.13 1.67
CA LYS A 95 -1.60 13.31 1.81
C LYS A 95 -2.25 13.99 0.61
N TYR A 96 -2.14 13.39 -0.55
CA TYR A 96 -2.76 13.87 -1.78
C TYR A 96 -3.88 12.94 -2.24
N VAL A 97 -4.68 13.42 -3.18
CA VAL A 97 -5.79 12.65 -3.75
C VAL A 97 -5.40 12.12 -5.13
N GLU A 98 -5.46 10.80 -5.29
CA GLU A 98 -5.49 10.14 -6.59
C GLU A 98 -6.95 9.96 -7.03
N GLU A 99 -7.23 10.35 -8.28
CA GLU A 99 -8.58 10.30 -8.85
C GLU A 99 -8.67 9.15 -9.85
N TYR A 100 -9.60 8.26 -9.61
CA TYR A 100 -9.95 7.14 -10.47
C TYR A 100 -11.34 7.35 -11.10
N ARG A 101 -11.77 6.46 -11.96
CA ARG A 101 -13.04 6.56 -12.68
C ARG A 101 -14.24 6.76 -11.76
N HIS A 102 -14.30 6.01 -10.65
CA HIS A 102 -15.45 5.96 -9.76
C HIS A 102 -15.18 6.37 -8.32
N LEU A 103 -13.92 6.67 -7.99
CA LEU A 103 -13.53 6.96 -6.62
C LEU A 103 -12.30 7.88 -6.55
N PHE A 104 -12.06 8.39 -5.35
CA PHE A 104 -10.83 9.08 -4.93
C PHE A 104 -10.14 8.28 -3.85
N HIS A 105 -8.82 8.15 -3.93
CA HIS A 105 -7.99 7.60 -2.88
C HIS A 105 -7.13 8.68 -2.22
N TYR A 106 -6.96 8.54 -0.90
CA TYR A 106 -6.05 9.36 -0.11
C TYR A 106 -4.72 8.64 0.02
N VAL A 107 -3.67 9.23 -0.52
CA VAL A 107 -2.39 8.58 -0.79
C VAL A 107 -1.24 9.40 -0.23
N THR A 108 -0.18 8.72 0.20
CA THR A 108 1.13 9.31 0.47
C THR A 108 2.18 8.54 -0.32
N THR A 109 3.18 9.23 -0.88
CA THR A 109 4.32 8.58 -1.54
C THR A 109 5.53 8.66 -0.63
N ILE A 110 6.11 7.51 -0.33
CA ILE A 110 7.29 7.35 0.51
C ILE A 110 8.39 6.72 -0.34
N SER A 111 9.62 7.17 -0.17
CA SER A 111 10.76 6.55 -0.85
C SER A 111 12.00 6.49 0.02
N GLY A 112 12.95 5.66 -0.40
CA GLY A 112 14.27 5.56 0.22
C GLY A 112 15.30 5.03 -0.77
N SER A 113 16.57 5.16 -0.43
CA SER A 113 17.70 4.59 -1.19
C SER A 113 18.07 3.24 -0.59
N LEU A 114 18.03 2.18 -1.40
CA LEU A 114 18.35 0.83 -0.95
C LEU A 114 19.81 0.74 -0.43
N LEU A 115 20.02 -0.03 0.61
CA LEU A 115 21.33 -0.46 1.05
C LEU A 115 22.04 -1.25 -0.06
N LYS A 116 23.35 -1.10 -0.16
CA LYS A 116 24.17 -1.87 -1.10
C LYS A 116 24.02 -3.38 -0.80
N GLY A 117 23.83 -4.18 -1.84
CA GLY A 117 23.71 -5.64 -1.70
C GLY A 117 22.32 -6.13 -1.29
N MET A 118 21.29 -5.26 -1.18
CA MET A 118 19.93 -5.71 -0.91
C MET A 118 19.41 -6.57 -2.05
N THR A 119 19.03 -7.80 -1.71
CA THR A 119 18.37 -8.74 -2.63
C THR A 119 16.86 -8.52 -2.65
N ILE A 120 16.20 -8.97 -3.72
CA ILE A 120 14.72 -8.96 -3.78
C ILE A 120 14.11 -9.71 -2.60
N LYS A 121 14.71 -10.84 -2.19
CA LYS A 121 14.28 -11.61 -1.03
C LYS A 121 14.28 -10.77 0.25
N ASN A 122 15.32 -9.98 0.49
CA ASN A 122 15.41 -9.13 1.69
C ASN A 122 14.36 -8.01 1.67
N ILE A 123 14.14 -7.42 0.50
CA ILE A 123 13.13 -6.38 0.30
C ILE A 123 11.72 -6.94 0.58
N ILE A 124 11.38 -8.09 -0.03
CA ILE A 124 10.09 -8.75 0.19
C ILE A 124 9.90 -9.10 1.67
N LYS A 125 10.90 -9.70 2.33
CA LYS A 125 10.82 -10.04 3.76
C LYS A 125 10.58 -8.83 4.67
N SER A 126 11.06 -7.64 4.28
CA SER A 126 10.84 -6.41 5.05
C SER A 126 9.45 -5.82 4.83
N MET A 127 8.97 -5.84 3.60
CA MET A 127 7.73 -5.17 3.20
C MET A 127 6.49 -6.06 3.37
N MET A 128 6.65 -7.39 3.20
CA MET A 128 5.53 -8.33 3.26
C MET A 128 5.36 -8.93 4.66
N PRO A 129 4.12 -9.24 5.03
CA PRO A 129 2.90 -8.81 4.38
C PRO A 129 2.68 -7.31 4.52
N GLY A 130 1.93 -6.71 3.58
CA GLY A 130 1.63 -5.28 3.59
C GLY A 130 0.82 -4.89 4.82
N GLY A 131 1.19 -3.79 5.45
CA GLY A 131 0.54 -3.38 6.68
C GLY A 131 -0.88 -2.88 6.50
N SER A 132 -1.21 -2.32 5.34
CA SER A 132 -2.58 -1.97 4.96
C SER A 132 -3.51 -3.19 4.91
N VAL A 133 -2.94 -4.39 4.75
CA VAL A 133 -3.68 -5.65 4.64
C VAL A 133 -3.85 -6.36 5.98
N ILE A 134 -2.83 -6.32 6.83
CA ILE A 134 -2.85 -7.05 8.12
C ILE A 134 -3.10 -6.14 9.32
N GLY A 135 -2.70 -4.89 9.26
CA GLY A 135 -2.82 -3.93 10.36
C GLY A 135 -1.50 -3.66 11.10
N CYS A 136 -1.58 -2.85 12.14
CA CYS A 136 -0.45 -2.36 12.92
C CYS A 136 -0.72 -2.52 14.44
N PRO A 137 0.30 -2.94 15.23
CA PRO A 137 1.66 -3.38 14.89
C PRO A 137 1.68 -4.75 14.19
N LYS A 138 2.48 -4.90 13.12
CA LYS A 138 2.49 -6.11 12.25
C LYS A 138 2.59 -7.42 13.02
N VAL A 139 3.61 -7.58 13.86
CA VAL A 139 3.87 -8.84 14.57
C VAL A 139 2.67 -9.23 15.44
N ARG A 140 2.19 -8.28 16.24
CA ARG A 140 1.05 -8.54 17.13
C ARG A 140 -0.22 -8.86 16.35
N THR A 141 -0.46 -8.18 15.25
CA THR A 141 -1.63 -8.45 14.40
C THR A 141 -1.54 -9.81 13.74
N LEU A 142 -0.37 -10.23 13.26
CA LEU A 142 -0.16 -11.57 12.70
C LEU A 142 -0.39 -12.68 13.75
N GLU A 143 0.06 -12.49 14.99
CA GLU A 143 -0.22 -13.43 16.08
C GLU A 143 -1.73 -13.58 16.32
N LEU A 144 -2.47 -12.46 16.37
CA LEU A 144 -3.92 -12.46 16.56
C LEU A 144 -4.66 -13.09 15.37
N LEU A 145 -4.26 -12.77 14.15
CA LEU A 145 -4.82 -13.37 12.94
C LEU A 145 -4.61 -14.89 12.93
N ASN A 146 -3.41 -15.35 13.25
CA ASN A 146 -3.12 -16.79 13.33
C ASN A 146 -3.95 -17.53 14.40
N GLN A 147 -4.40 -16.83 15.44
CA GLN A 147 -5.32 -17.39 16.45
C GLN A 147 -6.78 -17.42 16.00
N GLN A 148 -7.18 -16.48 15.14
CA GLN A 148 -8.58 -16.29 14.72
C GLN A 148 -8.91 -17.00 13.40
N GLU A 149 -7.98 -17.01 12.46
CA GLU A 149 -8.17 -17.63 11.16
C GLU A 149 -7.89 -19.13 11.22
N LYS A 150 -8.85 -19.92 10.76
CA LYS A 150 -8.74 -21.39 10.76
C LYS A 150 -8.01 -21.92 9.54
N GLU A 151 -7.91 -21.13 8.48
CA GLU A 151 -7.34 -21.50 7.19
C GLU A 151 -6.20 -20.57 6.80
N ASN A 152 -5.23 -21.10 6.06
CA ASN A 152 -4.14 -20.31 5.50
C ASN A 152 -4.66 -19.37 4.40
N ARG A 153 -4.24 -18.12 4.41
CA ARG A 153 -4.60 -17.14 3.39
C ARG A 153 -4.07 -17.45 1.99
N ASN A 154 -2.95 -18.19 1.90
CA ASN A 154 -2.26 -18.49 0.64
C ASN A 154 -1.98 -17.19 -0.15
N ILE A 155 -2.46 -17.14 -1.41
CA ILE A 155 -2.35 -15.96 -2.28
C ILE A 155 -3.39 -14.87 -1.98
N PHE A 156 -4.31 -15.10 -1.03
CA PHE A 156 -5.27 -14.08 -0.61
C PHE A 156 -4.52 -12.92 0.04
N THR A 157 -4.82 -11.69 -0.38
CA THR A 157 -4.13 -10.46 0.01
C THR A 157 -2.68 -10.31 -0.51
N GLY A 158 -2.25 -11.18 -1.43
CA GLY A 158 -1.00 -11.01 -2.18
C GLY A 158 0.28 -11.47 -1.46
N SER A 159 0.17 -12.31 -0.44
CA SER A 159 1.34 -12.85 0.27
C SER A 159 1.17 -14.31 0.63
#